data_28f1a39bc8ae99101543a2b87af2fe65
#
_entry.id   28f1a39bc8ae99101543a2b87af2fe65
#
_cell.length_a   1.000
_cell.length_b   1.000
_cell.length_c   1.000
_cell.angle_alpha   90.00
_cell.angle_beta   90.00
_cell.angle_gamma   90.00
#
_symmetry.space_group_name_H-M   'P 1'
#
loop_
_entity.id
_entity.type
_entity.pdbx_description
1 polymer ?
#
loop_
_entity_poly.entity_id
_entity_poly.type
_entity_poly.pdbx_seq_one_letter_code
_entity_poly.pdbx_strand_id
1 'polypeptide(L)'
;MKILLLGEYSNVHNTLAQGLRSIGQEVCVASDGDDWKNYPRDIDLYRNPSRRLNFAGRLLKALPKMRGYDIVQIINPMFLELKAEHIFSIYKYLRRHNGKIVLGAFGMDYYWVSINSNIRPLRYSDFNFGETIRTDPEAEIHRKEWIGTTKERLNRMIAGDCDGIVAG
;
A
#
# COMPACT_ATOMS: atom_id res chain seq x y z
N MET A 1 20.68 -8.89 -1.89
CA MET A 1 19.92 -7.99 -0.98
C MET A 1 18.73 -8.73 -0.45
N LYS A 2 18.29 -8.34 0.74
CA LYS A 2 17.09 -8.87 1.40
C LYS A 2 15.95 -7.88 1.24
N ILE A 3 14.89 -8.26 0.56
CA ILE A 3 13.80 -7.35 0.15
C ILE A 3 12.47 -7.85 0.70
N LEU A 4 11.72 -6.96 1.35
CA LEU A 4 10.33 -7.18 1.74
C LEU A 4 9.40 -6.41 0.79
N LEU A 5 8.46 -7.11 0.18
CA LEU A 5 7.37 -6.54 -0.59
C LEU A 5 6.08 -6.65 0.25
N LEU A 6 5.51 -5.52 0.64
CA LEU A 6 4.41 -5.46 1.60
C LEU A 6 3.13 -4.92 0.99
N GLY A 7 2.07 -5.69 1.08
CA GLY A 7 0.80 -5.49 0.38
C GLY A 7 0.79 -6.10 -1.02
N GLU A 8 -0.39 -6.19 -1.64
CA GLU A 8 -0.55 -6.71 -3.01
C GLU A 8 -1.72 -6.02 -3.71
N TYR A 9 -1.51 -5.62 -4.94
CA TYR A 9 -2.57 -5.20 -5.86
C TYR A 9 -2.29 -5.80 -7.24
N SER A 10 -3.28 -6.47 -7.79
CA SER A 10 -3.28 -6.95 -9.18
C SER A 10 -2.01 -7.73 -9.60
N ASN A 11 -1.46 -8.51 -8.67
CA ASN A 11 -0.26 -9.34 -8.90
C ASN A 11 1.06 -8.57 -9.06
N VAL A 12 1.11 -7.30 -8.70
CA VAL A 12 2.30 -6.45 -8.89
C VAL A 12 3.49 -6.95 -8.04
N HIS A 13 3.30 -7.11 -6.73
CA HIS A 13 4.38 -7.54 -5.85
C HIS A 13 4.78 -9.00 -6.06
N ASN A 14 3.84 -9.89 -6.33
CA ASN A 14 4.17 -11.28 -6.63
C ASN A 14 4.98 -11.40 -7.93
N THR A 15 4.60 -10.65 -8.99
CA THR A 15 5.37 -10.62 -10.24
C THR A 15 6.77 -10.02 -10.04
N LEU A 16 6.86 -8.91 -9.31
CA LEU A 16 8.14 -8.29 -8.96
C LEU A 16 9.03 -9.25 -8.16
N ALA A 17 8.45 -9.98 -7.20
CA ALA A 17 9.17 -10.98 -6.41
C ALA A 17 9.76 -12.08 -7.29
N GLN A 18 9.01 -12.58 -8.27
CA GLN A 18 9.51 -13.58 -9.22
C GLN A 18 10.72 -13.06 -10.02
N GLY A 19 10.61 -11.84 -10.55
CA GLY A 19 11.71 -11.20 -11.28
C GLY A 19 12.94 -10.96 -10.40
N LEU A 20 12.78 -10.45 -9.19
CA LEU A 20 13.90 -10.23 -8.27
C LEU A 20 14.56 -11.53 -7.83
N ARG A 21 13.79 -12.58 -7.57
CA ARG A 21 14.31 -13.92 -7.23
C ARG A 21 15.10 -14.52 -8.40
N SER A 22 14.67 -14.32 -9.65
CA SER A 22 15.37 -14.84 -10.84
C SER A 22 16.77 -14.24 -11.03
N ILE A 23 17.01 -13.04 -10.49
CA ILE A 23 18.33 -12.38 -10.48
C ILE A 23 19.08 -12.55 -9.14
N GLY A 24 18.68 -13.53 -8.33
CA GLY A 24 19.39 -13.92 -7.11
C GLY A 24 19.14 -13.05 -5.88
N GLN A 25 18.05 -12.27 -5.82
CA GLN A 25 17.70 -11.52 -4.62
C GLN A 25 16.88 -12.40 -3.64
N GLU A 26 17.08 -12.19 -2.35
CA GLU A 26 16.25 -12.79 -1.29
C GLU A 26 15.00 -11.94 -1.11
N VAL A 27 13.81 -12.46 -1.48
CA VAL A 27 12.57 -11.69 -1.48
C VAL A 27 11.50 -12.39 -0.64
N CYS A 28 10.89 -11.64 0.24
CA CYS A 28 9.71 -12.04 1.02
C CYS A 28 8.52 -11.18 0.59
N VAL A 29 7.39 -11.81 0.27
CA VAL A 29 6.11 -11.15 0.01
C VAL A 29 5.22 -11.31 1.23
N ALA A 30 4.78 -10.20 1.81
CA ALA A 30 3.83 -10.18 2.92
C ALA A 30 2.56 -9.45 2.50
N SER A 31 1.46 -10.15 2.32
CA SER A 31 0.21 -9.56 1.84
C SER A 31 -1.02 -10.34 2.27
N ASP A 32 -2.20 -9.79 2.02
CA ASP A 32 -3.49 -10.49 2.10
C ASP A 32 -3.79 -11.34 0.86
N GLY A 33 -3.01 -11.18 -0.21
CA GLY A 33 -3.17 -11.87 -1.49
C GLY A 33 -4.13 -11.19 -2.46
N ASP A 34 -4.49 -9.92 -2.23
CA ASP A 34 -5.47 -9.16 -3.01
C ASP A 34 -6.86 -9.83 -2.99
N ASP A 35 -7.35 -10.08 -1.76
CA ASP A 35 -8.65 -10.66 -1.44
C ASP A 35 -8.92 -12.02 -2.14
N TRP A 36 -10.01 -12.12 -2.92
CA TRP A 36 -10.43 -13.36 -3.58
C TRP A 36 -9.45 -13.89 -4.62
N LYS A 37 -8.57 -13.04 -5.16
CA LYS A 37 -7.54 -13.43 -6.15
C LYS A 37 -6.46 -14.33 -5.55
N ASN A 38 -6.24 -14.22 -4.23
CA ASN A 38 -5.39 -15.09 -3.43
C ASN A 38 -3.99 -15.33 -4.01
N TYR A 39 -3.32 -14.26 -4.43
CA TYR A 39 -1.96 -14.33 -4.96
C TYR A 39 -0.96 -14.95 -3.97
N PRO A 40 0.08 -15.65 -4.45
CA PRO A 40 1.11 -16.25 -3.63
C PRO A 40 1.81 -15.24 -2.73
N ARG A 41 2.09 -15.65 -1.48
CA ARG A 41 2.78 -14.85 -0.46
C ARG A 41 3.52 -15.72 0.53
N ASP A 42 4.57 -15.18 1.13
CA ASP A 42 5.39 -15.88 2.13
C ASP A 42 4.85 -15.65 3.55
N ILE A 43 4.31 -14.44 3.81
CA ILE A 43 3.65 -14.08 5.07
C ILE A 43 2.19 -13.74 4.78
N ASP A 44 1.29 -14.57 5.29
CA ASP A 44 -0.16 -14.36 5.11
C ASP A 44 -0.71 -13.33 6.09
N LEU A 45 -1.18 -12.21 5.55
CA LEU A 45 -1.80 -11.09 6.25
C LEU A 45 -3.31 -10.97 5.94
N TYR A 46 -3.91 -12.02 5.38
CA TYR A 46 -5.34 -12.02 5.07
C TYR A 46 -6.19 -11.73 6.31
N ARG A 47 -7.09 -10.75 6.19
CA ARG A 47 -8.01 -10.36 7.26
C ARG A 47 -9.38 -10.98 7.02
N ASN A 48 -9.70 -12.00 7.80
CA ASN A 48 -11.08 -12.50 7.84
C ASN A 48 -11.96 -11.50 8.61
N PRO A 49 -12.99 -10.89 7.98
CA PRO A 49 -13.85 -9.90 8.63
C PRO A 49 -14.56 -10.41 9.89
N SER A 50 -14.88 -11.71 9.93
CA SER A 50 -15.55 -12.37 11.05
C SER A 50 -14.63 -12.72 12.21
N ARG A 51 -13.30 -12.59 12.07
CA ARG A 51 -12.30 -13.02 13.08
C ARG A 51 -11.25 -11.96 13.34
N ARG A 52 -11.66 -10.74 13.71
CA ARG A 52 -10.77 -9.58 13.91
C ARG A 52 -9.66 -9.79 14.93
N LEU A 53 -9.94 -10.47 16.05
CA LEU A 53 -8.93 -10.77 17.07
C LEU A 53 -7.84 -11.71 16.56
N ASN A 54 -8.19 -12.68 15.72
CA ASN A 54 -7.21 -13.58 15.10
C ASN A 54 -6.26 -12.84 14.16
N PHE A 55 -6.74 -11.77 13.49
CA PHE A 55 -5.88 -10.94 12.63
C PHE A 55 -4.84 -10.16 13.44
N ALA A 56 -5.24 -9.53 14.56
CA ALA A 56 -4.30 -8.82 15.43
C ALA A 56 -3.20 -9.75 15.97
N GLY A 57 -3.56 -10.96 16.41
CA GLY A 57 -2.60 -11.97 16.86
C GLY A 57 -1.65 -12.45 15.76
N ARG A 58 -2.15 -12.61 14.51
CA ARG A 58 -1.30 -12.96 13.35
C ARG A 58 -0.38 -11.82 12.98
N LEU A 59 -0.87 -10.59 12.97
CA LEU A 59 -0.06 -9.41 12.68
C LEU A 59 1.07 -9.25 13.71
N LEU A 60 0.79 -9.40 15.01
CA LEU A 60 1.81 -9.36 16.05
C LEU A 60 2.88 -10.44 15.87
N LYS A 61 2.50 -11.64 15.42
CA LYS A 61 3.45 -12.73 15.10
C LYS A 61 4.21 -12.49 13.80
N ALA A 62 3.64 -11.71 12.86
CA ALA A 62 4.25 -11.38 11.58
C ALA A 62 5.26 -10.23 11.70
N LEU A 63 5.00 -9.23 12.53
CA LEU A 63 5.88 -8.05 12.69
C LEU A 63 7.36 -8.38 12.91
N PRO A 64 7.75 -9.32 13.79
CA PRO A 64 9.16 -9.70 13.94
C PRO A 64 9.78 -10.29 12.68
N LYS A 65 8.99 -10.87 11.78
CA LYS A 65 9.45 -11.44 10.50
C LYS A 65 9.62 -10.36 9.41
N MET A 66 9.09 -9.16 9.63
CA MET A 66 9.17 -8.02 8.70
C MET A 66 10.30 -7.05 9.05
N ARG A 67 11.36 -7.51 9.71
CA ARG A 67 12.52 -6.69 10.09
C ARG A 67 13.82 -7.25 9.52
N GLY A 68 14.83 -6.39 9.42
CA GLY A 68 16.16 -6.77 8.96
C GLY A 68 16.26 -6.92 7.44
N TYR A 69 15.39 -6.23 6.69
CA TYR A 69 15.47 -6.13 5.25
C TYR A 69 16.28 -4.90 4.84
N ASP A 70 17.04 -5.04 3.76
CA ASP A 70 17.78 -3.92 3.15
C ASP A 70 16.81 -2.91 2.53
N ILE A 71 15.74 -3.43 1.90
CA ILE A 71 14.68 -2.64 1.26
C ILE A 71 13.31 -3.20 1.67
N VAL A 72 12.41 -2.31 2.01
CA VAL A 72 10.97 -2.60 2.14
C VAL A 72 10.23 -1.77 1.09
N GLN A 73 9.53 -2.41 0.17
CA GLN A 73 8.59 -1.73 -0.71
C GLN A 73 7.17 -1.97 -0.22
N ILE A 74 6.47 -0.90 0.09
CA ILE A 74 5.04 -0.94 0.40
C ILE A 74 4.25 -0.65 -0.87
N ILE A 75 3.19 -1.42 -1.13
CA ILE A 75 2.42 -1.34 -2.38
C ILE A 75 1.69 0.00 -2.55
N ASN A 76 1.27 0.59 -1.43
CA ASN A 76 0.43 1.78 -1.35
C ASN A 76 0.47 2.27 0.12
N PRO A 77 0.11 3.52 0.46
CA PRO A 77 0.02 3.96 1.86
C PRO A 77 -0.89 3.11 2.75
N MET A 78 -1.92 2.49 2.15
CA MET A 78 -2.83 1.55 2.85
C MET A 78 -2.40 0.08 2.64
N PHE A 79 -1.12 -0.22 2.83
CA PHE A 79 -0.49 -1.53 2.58
C PHE A 79 -0.99 -2.69 3.45
N LEU A 80 -1.93 -2.45 4.35
CA LEU A 80 -2.61 -3.44 5.18
C LEU A 80 -4.10 -3.12 5.27
N GLU A 81 -4.92 -4.15 5.38
CA GLU A 81 -6.37 -4.05 5.61
C GLU A 81 -6.69 -3.56 7.04
N LEU A 82 -6.22 -2.37 7.38
CA LEU A 82 -6.41 -1.69 8.66
C LEU A 82 -6.88 -0.26 8.47
N LYS A 83 -7.43 0.32 9.53
CA LYS A 83 -7.65 1.77 9.57
C LYS A 83 -6.31 2.50 9.52
N ALA A 84 -6.27 3.64 8.84
CA ALA A 84 -5.07 4.45 8.69
C ALA A 84 -4.38 4.77 10.03
N GLU A 85 -5.16 5.00 11.11
CA GLU A 85 -4.65 5.27 12.45
C GLU A 85 -3.69 4.18 12.97
N HIS A 86 -3.94 2.92 12.63
CA HIS A 86 -3.09 1.80 13.06
C HIS A 86 -1.86 1.64 12.17
N ILE A 87 -1.97 2.02 10.89
CA ILE A 87 -0.87 1.90 9.93
C ILE A 87 0.31 2.82 10.29
N PHE A 88 0.05 4.00 10.86
CA PHE A 88 1.13 4.89 11.34
C PHE A 88 2.15 4.18 12.24
N SER A 89 1.66 3.42 13.21
CA SER A 89 2.55 2.71 14.15
C SER A 89 3.31 1.58 13.48
N ILE A 90 2.67 0.87 12.56
CA ILE A 90 3.30 -0.22 11.80
C ILE A 90 4.36 0.35 10.85
N TYR A 91 4.06 1.44 10.14
CA TYR A 91 5.04 2.12 9.29
C TYR A 91 6.27 2.56 10.08
N LYS A 92 6.08 3.22 11.24
CA LYS A 92 7.18 3.62 12.13
C LYS A 92 8.00 2.41 12.62
N TYR A 93 7.34 1.28 12.88
CA TYR A 93 8.04 0.04 13.21
C TYR A 93 8.91 -0.44 12.04
N LEU A 94 8.36 -0.49 10.83
CA LEU A 94 9.11 -0.89 9.62
C LEU A 94 10.30 0.03 9.38
N ARG A 95 10.09 1.36 9.46
CA ARG A 95 11.15 2.36 9.28
C ARG A 95 12.29 2.22 10.26
N ARG A 96 11.99 1.86 11.52
CA ARG A 96 13.00 1.68 12.57
C ARG A 96 13.83 0.41 12.41
N HIS A 97 13.27 -0.64 11.84
CA HIS A 97 13.86 -1.99 11.87
C HIS A 97 14.35 -2.47 10.50
N ASN A 98 14.31 -1.65 9.48
CA ASN A 98 14.76 -1.98 8.14
C ASN A 98 15.66 -0.88 7.57
N GLY A 99 16.26 -1.14 6.42
CA GLY A 99 17.07 -0.17 5.70
C GLY A 99 16.22 0.89 5.00
N LYS A 100 16.12 0.81 3.69
CA LYS A 100 15.34 1.77 2.88
C LYS A 100 13.87 1.39 2.79
N ILE A 101 12.99 2.39 2.78
CA ILE A 101 11.56 2.21 2.49
C ILE A 101 11.24 2.87 1.15
N VAL A 102 10.60 2.12 0.27
CA VAL A 102 10.11 2.58 -1.03
C VAL A 102 8.58 2.55 -1.01
N LEU A 103 7.97 3.68 -1.34
CA LEU A 103 6.53 3.78 -1.50
C LEU A 103 6.14 3.40 -2.92
N GLY A 104 5.30 2.39 -3.08
CA GLY A 104 4.53 2.15 -4.30
C GLY A 104 3.33 3.09 -4.34
N ALA A 105 3.21 3.88 -5.38
CA ALA A 105 2.03 4.67 -5.66
C ALA A 105 1.16 3.91 -6.67
N PHE A 106 0.71 2.70 -6.26
CA PHE A 106 -0.13 1.84 -7.07
C PHE A 106 -1.58 1.90 -6.58
N GLY A 107 -2.49 2.18 -7.49
CA GLY A 107 -3.91 2.32 -7.19
C GLY A 107 -4.28 3.68 -6.58
N MET A 108 -5.42 3.71 -5.88
CA MET A 108 -5.97 4.93 -5.32
C MET A 108 -5.18 5.41 -4.09
N ASP A 109 -4.73 6.66 -4.12
CA ASP A 109 -4.09 7.34 -3.00
C ASP A 109 -4.47 8.82 -2.92
N TYR A 110 -4.00 9.54 -1.89
CA TYR A 110 -4.32 10.96 -1.72
C TYR A 110 -3.83 11.81 -2.90
N TYR A 111 -2.63 11.58 -3.42
CA TYR A 111 -2.07 12.41 -4.48
C TYR A 111 -2.83 12.21 -5.78
N TRP A 112 -3.16 10.96 -6.12
CA TRP A 112 -4.00 10.63 -7.25
C TRP A 112 -5.37 11.31 -7.16
N VAL A 113 -6.05 11.16 -6.02
CA VAL A 113 -7.38 11.75 -5.78
C VAL A 113 -7.32 13.28 -5.83
N SER A 114 -6.37 13.89 -5.12
CA SER A 114 -6.27 15.34 -5.01
C SER A 114 -5.92 16.01 -6.35
N ILE A 115 -4.94 15.47 -7.07
CA ILE A 115 -4.49 16.03 -8.35
C ILE A 115 -5.60 15.93 -9.40
N ASN A 116 -6.18 14.75 -9.57
CA ASN A 116 -7.20 14.55 -10.61
C ASN A 116 -8.53 15.24 -10.28
N SER A 117 -8.84 15.45 -9.01
CA SER A 117 -10.04 16.22 -8.61
C SER A 117 -9.88 17.72 -8.79
N ASN A 118 -8.67 18.28 -8.63
CA ASN A 118 -8.43 19.72 -8.60
C ASN A 118 -7.76 20.26 -9.88
N ILE A 119 -6.65 19.62 -10.30
CA ILE A 119 -5.82 20.10 -11.42
C ILE A 119 -6.25 19.44 -12.73
N ARG A 120 -6.75 18.20 -12.67
CA ARG A 120 -7.21 17.43 -13.84
C ARG A 120 -6.17 17.34 -14.94
N PRO A 121 -4.97 16.79 -14.65
CA PRO A 121 -3.87 16.74 -15.60
C PRO A 121 -4.15 15.79 -16.78
N LEU A 122 -5.11 14.87 -16.58
CA LEU A 122 -5.53 13.89 -17.59
C LEU A 122 -6.88 14.30 -18.19
N ARG A 123 -7.05 13.98 -19.48
CA ARG A 123 -8.32 14.17 -20.16
C ARG A 123 -9.44 13.29 -19.59
N TYR A 124 -9.07 12.10 -19.09
CA TYR A 124 -9.98 11.15 -18.45
C TYR A 124 -9.32 10.59 -17.20
N SER A 125 -10.07 10.53 -16.10
CA SER A 125 -9.64 9.91 -14.86
C SER A 125 -10.86 9.40 -14.08
N ASP A 126 -10.64 8.83 -12.91
CA ASP A 126 -11.72 8.48 -11.97
C ASP A 126 -12.55 9.69 -11.51
N PHE A 127 -12.07 10.92 -11.78
CA PHE A 127 -12.65 12.16 -11.26
C PHE A 127 -13.11 13.14 -12.34
N ASN A 128 -12.81 12.90 -13.63
CA ASN A 128 -13.22 13.79 -14.71
C ASN A 128 -13.33 13.10 -16.08
N PHE A 129 -14.15 13.68 -16.95
CA PHE A 129 -14.19 13.44 -18.39
C PHE A 129 -13.96 14.77 -19.10
N GLY A 130 -12.77 15.01 -19.64
CA GLY A 130 -12.38 16.32 -20.16
C GLY A 130 -12.53 17.39 -19.07
N GLU A 131 -13.26 18.45 -19.38
CA GLU A 131 -13.55 19.55 -18.44
C GLU A 131 -14.64 19.22 -17.41
N THR A 132 -15.39 18.13 -17.60
CA THR A 132 -16.50 17.76 -16.74
C THR A 132 -16.01 16.97 -15.53
N ILE A 133 -16.25 17.49 -14.33
CA ILE A 133 -15.97 16.78 -13.07
C ILE A 133 -17.00 15.68 -12.87
N ARG A 134 -16.54 14.50 -12.51
CA ARG A 134 -17.41 13.41 -12.07
C ARG A 134 -17.93 13.67 -10.65
N THR A 135 -19.24 13.63 -10.50
CA THR A 135 -19.95 13.79 -9.21
C THR A 135 -20.79 12.56 -8.87
N ASP A 136 -20.52 11.45 -9.55
CA ASP A 136 -21.17 10.18 -9.23
C ASP A 136 -20.72 9.65 -7.87
N PRO A 137 -21.52 8.74 -7.26
CA PRO A 137 -21.25 8.25 -5.90
C PRO A 137 -19.86 7.64 -5.70
N GLU A 138 -19.30 6.98 -6.71
CA GLU A 138 -17.99 6.36 -6.65
C GLU A 138 -16.88 7.41 -6.51
N ALA A 139 -16.87 8.42 -7.38
CA ALA A 139 -15.92 9.52 -7.32
C ALA A 139 -16.03 10.29 -5.99
N GLU A 140 -17.25 10.52 -5.49
CA GLU A 140 -17.47 11.20 -4.21
C GLU A 140 -17.01 10.37 -3.00
N ILE A 141 -17.17 9.04 -3.02
CA ILE A 141 -16.65 8.15 -1.97
C ILE A 141 -15.14 8.29 -1.89
N HIS A 142 -14.42 8.20 -3.01
CA HIS A 142 -12.97 8.34 -3.03
C HIS A 142 -12.49 9.71 -2.54
N ARG A 143 -13.15 10.81 -2.94
CA ARG A 143 -12.82 12.14 -2.40
C ARG A 143 -12.97 12.20 -0.88
N LYS A 144 -14.10 11.72 -0.35
CA LYS A 144 -14.37 11.72 1.10
C LYS A 144 -13.43 10.80 1.88
N GLU A 145 -12.97 9.72 1.28
CA GLU A 145 -12.03 8.80 1.92
C GLU A 145 -10.61 9.36 2.02
N TRP A 146 -10.16 10.11 1.03
CA TRP A 146 -8.78 10.54 0.93
C TRP A 146 -8.54 11.99 1.31
N ILE A 147 -9.43 12.93 0.99
CA ILE A 147 -9.24 14.36 1.22
C ILE A 147 -9.72 14.77 2.62
N GLY A 148 -8.90 15.50 3.38
CA GLY A 148 -9.20 15.96 4.73
C GLY A 148 -9.18 14.87 5.80
N THR A 149 -8.65 13.69 5.52
CA THR A 149 -8.79 12.48 6.35
C THR A 149 -7.47 12.02 6.97
N THR A 150 -7.56 10.97 7.79
CA THR A 150 -6.37 10.29 8.32
C THR A 150 -5.57 9.58 7.22
N LYS A 151 -6.23 9.11 6.14
CA LYS A 151 -5.54 8.53 4.97
C LYS A 151 -4.65 9.57 4.28
N GLU A 152 -5.11 10.81 4.07
CA GLU A 152 -4.26 11.89 3.57
C GLU A 152 -3.04 12.11 4.44
N ARG A 153 -3.24 12.26 5.76
CA ARG A 153 -2.12 12.49 6.70
C ARG A 153 -1.11 11.36 6.67
N LEU A 154 -1.58 10.11 6.61
CA LEU A 154 -0.72 8.93 6.47
C LEU A 154 0.08 8.98 5.18
N ASN A 155 -0.58 9.21 4.04
CA ASN A 155 0.07 9.25 2.73
C ASN A 155 1.14 10.37 2.67
N ARG A 156 0.81 11.57 3.13
CA ARG A 156 1.76 12.69 3.19
C ARG A 156 2.97 12.38 4.09
N MET A 157 2.73 11.76 5.25
CA MET A 157 3.80 11.35 6.16
C MET A 157 4.71 10.31 5.49
N ILE A 158 4.16 9.27 4.88
CA ILE A 158 4.95 8.22 4.23
C ILE A 158 5.73 8.79 3.04
N ALA A 159 5.08 9.58 2.18
CA ALA A 159 5.73 10.18 1.02
C ALA A 159 6.87 11.14 1.38
N GLY A 160 6.78 11.82 2.53
CA GLY A 160 7.84 12.71 3.03
C GLY A 160 8.97 12.00 3.77
N ASP A 161 8.77 10.77 4.25
CA ASP A 161 9.74 10.01 5.06
C ASP A 161 10.39 8.84 4.30
N CYS A 162 9.77 8.32 3.24
CA CYS A 162 10.32 7.22 2.45
C CYS A 162 11.57 7.62 1.64
N ASP A 163 12.38 6.64 1.28
CA ASP A 163 13.65 6.84 0.55
C ASP A 163 13.43 6.91 -0.98
N GLY A 164 12.24 6.59 -1.46
CA GLY A 164 11.89 6.65 -2.87
C GLY A 164 10.43 6.32 -3.14
N ILE A 165 9.93 6.76 -4.28
CA ILE A 165 8.55 6.51 -4.74
C ILE A 165 8.62 5.87 -6.12
N VAL A 166 7.83 4.81 -6.32
CA VAL A 166 7.62 4.16 -7.61
C VAL A 166 6.15 4.29 -7.97
N ALA A 167 5.87 4.96 -9.09
CA ALA A 167 4.52 5.08 -9.64
C ALA A 167 4.37 4.17 -10.88
N GLY A 168 3.17 3.60 -11.07
CA GLY A 168 2.79 2.77 -12.22
C GLY A 168 1.75 3.45 -13.09
#